data_e8cddcae2b983b0027837c8372aa3a4a
#
_entry.id   e8cddcae2b983b0027837c8372aa3a4a
#
_cell.length_a   1.000
_cell.length_b   1.000
_cell.length_c   1.000
_cell.angle_alpha   90.00
_cell.angle_beta   90.00
_cell.angle_gamma   90.00
#
_symmetry.space_group_name_H-M   'P 1'
#
loop_
_entity.id
_entity.type
_entity.pdbx_description
1 polymer ?
#
loop_
_entity_poly.entity_id
_entity_poly.type
_entity_poly.pdbx_seq_one_letter_code
_entity_poly.pdbx_strand_id
1 'polypeptide(L)'
;MLPDLNTDFSRDRSGGLVFPSLGINESERKKEKRIKRNEDNLRDLWDNVKCPNIRIIGVPEEEDKKKDHEKILEEIVIENFPKMGNQIIIQVQETQRVPDRNNPRQNTPRHVLIILTKVKHKEQMLKAKREKKQITHKGIPIRITVDLSIETLQDRREWQDILKVMKENNLQPRVRYPARISFKYEGEIKSFTDKQKLREFSTTKPAPQQMLKDFL
;
A
#
# COMPACT_ATOMS: atom_id res chain seq x y z
N MET A 1 0.99 37.47 35.17
CA MET A 1 2.48 37.47 35.09
C MET A 1 2.84 36.75 33.82
N LEU A 2 3.10 37.52 32.73
CA LEU A 2 3.50 36.99 31.45
C LEU A 2 5.03 36.82 31.44
N PRO A 3 5.61 35.76 30.88
CA PRO A 3 7.05 35.64 30.81
C PRO A 3 7.63 36.56 29.73
N ASP A 4 8.64 37.32 30.11
CA ASP A 4 9.41 38.20 29.23
C ASP A 4 10.03 37.43 28.04
N LEU A 5 9.59 37.75 26.84
CA LEU A 5 10.25 37.35 25.60
C LEU A 5 11.46 38.28 25.35
N ASN A 6 12.57 37.98 25.97
CA ASN A 6 13.84 38.62 25.67
C ASN A 6 14.42 37.97 24.42
N THR A 7 14.04 38.48 23.25
CA THR A 7 14.69 38.13 21.98
C THR A 7 15.92 39.00 21.81
N ASP A 8 17.10 38.43 22.07
CA ASP A 8 18.37 39.05 21.71
C ASP A 8 18.50 39.14 20.18
N PHE A 9 18.28 40.33 19.67
CA PHE A 9 18.54 40.67 18.26
C PHE A 9 20.01 41.11 18.13
N SER A 10 20.83 40.29 17.48
CA SER A 10 22.16 40.70 17.04
C SER A 10 22.09 41.34 15.66
N ARG A 11 22.75 42.50 15.45
CA ARG A 11 22.90 43.15 14.14
C ARG A 11 24.22 42.73 13.52
N ASP A 12 24.20 42.43 12.23
CA ASP A 12 25.43 42.24 11.47
C ASP A 12 26.14 43.61 11.17
N ARG A 13 27.37 43.53 10.68
CA ARG A 13 28.16 44.72 10.32
C ARG A 13 27.60 45.58 9.20
N SER A 14 26.57 45.15 8.50
CA SER A 14 25.86 45.84 7.39
C SER A 14 24.51 46.39 7.83
N GLY A 15 24.11 46.29 9.08
CA GLY A 15 22.86 46.83 9.61
C GLY A 15 21.60 46.02 9.32
N GLY A 16 21.75 44.84 8.73
CA GLY A 16 20.66 43.88 8.48
C GLY A 16 20.22 43.14 9.72
N LEU A 17 18.91 42.98 9.90
CA LEU A 17 18.35 42.12 10.94
C LEU A 17 18.66 40.66 10.61
N VAL A 18 19.56 40.03 11.37
CA VAL A 18 19.81 38.60 11.29
C VAL A 18 18.75 37.89 12.13
N PHE A 19 17.78 37.30 11.47
CA PHE A 19 16.91 36.34 12.13
C PHE A 19 17.72 35.10 12.47
N PRO A 20 17.80 34.69 13.75
CA PRO A 20 18.41 33.41 14.06
C PRO A 20 17.67 32.34 13.28
N SER A 21 18.35 31.66 12.37
CA SER A 21 17.80 30.46 11.75
C SER A 21 17.46 29.52 12.92
N LEU A 22 16.18 29.28 13.14
CA LEU A 22 15.67 28.30 14.09
C LEU A 22 16.18 26.92 13.65
N GLY A 23 17.45 26.68 13.92
CA GLY A 23 18.04 25.36 13.72
C GLY A 23 17.32 24.39 14.66
N ILE A 24 16.64 23.41 14.07
CA ILE A 24 15.98 22.35 14.83
C ILE A 24 17.01 21.82 15.84
N ASN A 25 16.71 21.98 17.13
CA ASN A 25 17.59 21.59 18.22
C ASN A 25 17.87 20.08 18.15
N GLU A 26 19.06 19.63 18.55
CA GLU A 26 19.42 18.21 18.53
C GLU A 26 18.43 17.32 19.30
N SER A 27 17.84 17.86 20.37
CA SER A 27 16.75 17.20 21.11
C SER A 27 15.50 17.00 20.25
N GLU A 28 15.12 17.97 19.45
CA GLU A 28 13.97 17.87 18.52
C GLU A 28 14.24 16.87 17.43
N ARG A 29 15.43 16.85 16.84
CA ARG A 29 15.85 15.82 15.87
C ARG A 29 15.80 14.39 16.46
N LYS A 30 16.19 14.24 17.74
CA LYS A 30 16.09 12.94 18.43
C LYS A 30 14.61 12.54 18.65
N LYS A 31 13.76 13.50 19.00
CA LYS A 31 12.31 13.26 19.15
C LYS A 31 11.69 12.86 17.81
N GLU A 32 11.95 13.60 16.73
CA GLU A 32 11.45 13.28 15.39
C GLU A 32 11.86 11.89 14.93
N LYS A 33 13.15 11.52 15.10
CA LYS A 33 13.64 10.16 14.77
C LYS A 33 12.91 9.08 15.58
N ARG A 34 12.61 9.35 16.86
CA ARG A 34 11.88 8.40 17.71
C ARG A 34 10.41 8.28 17.28
N ILE A 35 9.76 9.41 16.97
CA ILE A 35 8.38 9.42 16.46
C ILE A 35 8.33 8.61 15.18
N LYS A 36 9.18 8.91 14.19
CA LYS A 36 9.22 8.19 12.92
C LYS A 36 9.43 6.69 13.09
N ARG A 37 10.34 6.28 14.00
CA ARG A 37 10.54 4.86 14.30
C ARG A 37 9.28 4.22 14.89
N ASN A 38 8.56 4.92 15.77
CA ASN A 38 7.32 4.42 16.35
C ASN A 38 6.22 4.29 15.31
N GLU A 39 6.09 5.25 14.40
CA GLU A 39 5.16 5.20 13.26
C GLU A 39 5.47 4.01 12.34
N ASP A 40 6.74 3.78 12.00
CA ASP A 40 7.17 2.63 11.21
C ASP A 40 6.85 1.31 11.92
N ASN A 41 7.12 1.21 13.22
CA ASN A 41 6.79 0.03 14.03
C ASN A 41 5.27 -0.23 14.08
N LEU A 42 4.46 0.81 14.28
CA LEU A 42 3.00 0.71 14.28
C LEU A 42 2.48 0.24 12.92
N ARG A 43 3.00 0.79 11.83
CA ARG A 43 2.65 0.35 10.48
C ARG A 43 2.97 -1.13 10.27
N ASP A 44 4.17 -1.58 10.66
CA ASP A 44 4.57 -2.98 10.54
C ASP A 44 3.71 -3.90 11.41
N LEU A 45 3.35 -3.49 12.62
CA LEU A 45 2.41 -4.22 13.47
C LEU A 45 1.03 -4.36 12.82
N TRP A 46 0.47 -3.26 12.29
CA TRP A 46 -0.81 -3.28 11.59
C TRP A 46 -0.79 -4.17 10.35
N ASP A 47 0.27 -4.10 9.55
CA ASP A 47 0.39 -4.95 8.38
C ASP A 47 0.60 -6.43 8.75
N ASN A 48 1.26 -6.73 9.87
CA ASN A 48 1.38 -8.08 10.40
C ASN A 48 0.03 -8.63 10.88
N VAL A 49 -0.75 -7.84 11.60
CA VAL A 49 -2.12 -8.22 12.01
C VAL A 49 -2.99 -8.48 10.79
N LYS A 50 -2.87 -7.67 9.74
CA LYS A 50 -3.60 -7.83 8.48
C LYS A 50 -3.00 -8.86 7.53
N CYS A 51 -1.88 -9.46 7.91
CA CYS A 51 -1.17 -10.41 7.05
C CYS A 51 -2.04 -11.56 6.53
N PRO A 52 -2.92 -12.22 7.32
CA PRO A 52 -3.77 -13.29 6.82
C PRO A 52 -4.98 -12.79 6.03
N ASN A 53 -5.25 -11.48 6.00
CA ASN A 53 -6.46 -10.91 5.45
C ASN A 53 -6.42 -10.80 3.93
N ILE A 54 -7.57 -11.04 3.32
CA ILE A 54 -7.87 -10.67 1.94
C ILE A 54 -9.07 -9.74 1.91
N ARG A 55 -9.10 -8.88 0.90
CA ARG A 55 -10.20 -7.95 0.66
C ARG A 55 -10.80 -8.23 -0.70
N ILE A 56 -12.11 -8.45 -0.74
CA ILE A 56 -12.88 -8.62 -1.97
C ILE A 56 -13.68 -7.36 -2.22
N ILE A 57 -13.60 -6.85 -3.44
CA ILE A 57 -14.21 -5.59 -3.87
C ILE A 57 -15.14 -5.87 -5.02
N GLY A 58 -16.37 -5.32 -4.98
CA GLY A 58 -17.34 -5.43 -6.05
C GLY A 58 -18.43 -6.50 -5.84
N VAL A 59 -18.49 -7.15 -4.68
CA VAL A 59 -19.60 -8.06 -4.34
C VAL A 59 -20.80 -7.23 -3.91
N PRO A 60 -21.97 -7.39 -4.57
CA PRO A 60 -23.21 -6.65 -4.23
C PRO A 60 -23.65 -6.85 -2.78
N GLU A 61 -24.26 -5.82 -2.18
CA GLU A 61 -24.74 -5.85 -0.78
C GLU A 61 -25.91 -6.85 -0.58
N GLU A 62 -26.68 -7.11 -1.62
CA GLU A 62 -27.82 -8.02 -1.57
C GLU A 62 -27.43 -9.47 -1.34
N GLU A 63 -26.20 -9.84 -1.62
CA GLU A 63 -25.68 -11.19 -1.38
C GLU A 63 -25.59 -11.50 0.11
N ASP A 64 -25.35 -10.52 0.97
CA ASP A 64 -25.27 -10.69 2.43
C ASP A 64 -26.59 -11.14 3.04
N LYS A 65 -27.71 -10.75 2.43
CA LYS A 65 -29.06 -11.14 2.88
C LYS A 65 -29.40 -12.60 2.56
N LYS A 66 -28.67 -13.18 1.61
CA LYS A 66 -28.95 -14.52 1.08
C LYS A 66 -27.96 -15.57 1.56
N LYS A 67 -26.72 -15.15 1.84
CA LYS A 67 -25.61 -16.06 2.11
C LYS A 67 -24.61 -15.46 3.07
N ASP A 68 -23.96 -16.33 3.83
CA ASP A 68 -22.78 -16.00 4.61
C ASP A 68 -21.60 -15.69 3.68
N HIS A 69 -20.73 -14.76 4.07
CA HIS A 69 -19.56 -14.36 3.30
C HIS A 69 -18.57 -15.53 3.05
N GLU A 70 -18.56 -16.53 3.91
CA GLU A 70 -17.78 -17.77 3.68
C GLU A 70 -18.25 -18.49 2.42
N LYS A 71 -19.56 -18.64 2.24
CA LYS A 71 -20.14 -19.24 1.04
C LYS A 71 -19.88 -18.43 -0.21
N ILE A 72 -19.86 -17.09 -0.09
CA ILE A 72 -19.48 -16.22 -1.18
C ILE A 72 -18.02 -16.47 -1.59
N LEU A 73 -17.12 -16.63 -0.62
CA LEU A 73 -15.73 -16.99 -0.91
C LEU A 73 -15.60 -18.35 -1.60
N GLU A 74 -16.32 -19.36 -1.11
CA GLU A 74 -16.34 -20.70 -1.72
C GLU A 74 -16.82 -20.64 -3.18
N GLU A 75 -17.91 -19.93 -3.47
CA GLU A 75 -18.41 -19.72 -4.82
C GLU A 75 -17.36 -19.05 -5.73
N ILE A 76 -16.71 -17.99 -5.23
CA ILE A 76 -15.65 -17.29 -5.95
C ILE A 76 -14.49 -18.25 -6.27
N VAL A 77 -14.09 -19.10 -5.32
CA VAL A 77 -13.01 -20.06 -5.49
C VAL A 77 -13.38 -21.13 -6.51
N ILE A 78 -14.57 -21.69 -6.42
CA ILE A 78 -15.05 -22.70 -7.36
C ILE A 78 -15.13 -22.13 -8.78
N GLU A 79 -15.70 -20.93 -8.94
CA GLU A 79 -15.88 -20.26 -10.24
C GLU A 79 -14.54 -19.89 -10.88
N ASN A 80 -13.58 -19.44 -10.09
CA ASN A 80 -12.36 -18.85 -10.63
C ASN A 80 -11.12 -19.74 -10.52
N PHE A 81 -11.06 -20.62 -9.55
CA PHE A 81 -9.87 -21.42 -9.21
C PHE A 81 -10.21 -22.90 -8.99
N PRO A 82 -10.78 -23.61 -10.01
CA PRO A 82 -11.28 -24.97 -9.84
C PRO A 82 -10.21 -25.95 -9.34
N LYS A 83 -8.95 -25.79 -9.76
CA LYS A 83 -7.83 -26.60 -9.26
C LYS A 83 -7.58 -26.41 -7.77
N MET A 84 -7.83 -25.23 -7.25
CA MET A 84 -7.64 -24.91 -5.83
C MET A 84 -8.85 -25.35 -5.00
N GLY A 85 -10.06 -25.17 -5.51
CA GLY A 85 -11.31 -25.58 -4.83
C GLY A 85 -11.36 -27.07 -4.54
N ASN A 86 -10.79 -27.92 -5.41
CA ASN A 86 -10.75 -29.36 -5.24
C ASN A 86 -9.61 -29.87 -4.33
N GLN A 87 -8.59 -29.05 -4.09
CA GLN A 87 -7.38 -29.46 -3.39
C GLN A 87 -7.19 -28.82 -2.02
N ILE A 88 -7.83 -27.69 -1.75
CA ILE A 88 -7.56 -26.87 -0.60
C ILE A 88 -8.88 -26.45 0.06
N ILE A 89 -9.06 -26.93 1.29
CA ILE A 89 -10.11 -26.38 2.17
C ILE A 89 -9.58 -25.05 2.71
N ILE A 90 -10.15 -23.94 2.23
CA ILE A 90 -9.81 -22.61 2.73
C ILE A 90 -10.56 -22.41 4.04
N GLN A 91 -9.82 -22.40 5.13
CA GLN A 91 -10.38 -22.15 6.45
C GLN A 91 -10.44 -20.65 6.71
N VAL A 92 -11.64 -20.15 6.88
CA VAL A 92 -11.94 -18.77 7.24
C VAL A 92 -12.01 -18.68 8.77
N GLN A 93 -11.44 -17.64 9.34
CA GLN A 93 -11.54 -17.32 10.75
C GLN A 93 -12.71 -16.37 11.00
N GLU A 94 -12.81 -15.33 10.16
CA GLU A 94 -13.82 -14.29 10.30
C GLU A 94 -14.10 -13.61 8.95
N THR A 95 -15.31 -13.11 8.78
CA THR A 95 -15.71 -12.33 7.61
C THR A 95 -16.53 -11.13 8.02
N GLN A 96 -16.29 -9.99 7.37
CA GLN A 96 -17.05 -8.76 7.66
C GLN A 96 -17.08 -7.82 6.45
N ARG A 97 -18.10 -6.94 6.40
CA ARG A 97 -18.09 -5.79 5.47
C ARG A 97 -17.33 -4.62 6.06
N VAL A 98 -16.54 -3.96 5.22
CA VAL A 98 -15.74 -2.80 5.62
C VAL A 98 -16.00 -1.62 4.69
N PRO A 99 -16.37 -0.46 5.22
CA PRO A 99 -16.64 -0.12 6.62
C PRO A 99 -17.89 -0.82 7.17
N ASP A 100 -17.98 -0.97 8.48
CA ASP A 100 -19.11 -1.64 9.13
C ASP A 100 -20.44 -0.92 8.86
N ARG A 101 -20.45 0.41 8.94
CA ARG A 101 -21.63 1.22 8.65
C ARG A 101 -21.85 1.36 7.15
N ASN A 102 -23.04 1.00 6.69
CA ASN A 102 -23.45 1.26 5.31
C ASN A 102 -23.75 2.76 5.13
N ASN A 103 -23.17 3.37 4.10
CA ASN A 103 -23.50 4.73 3.69
C ASN A 103 -24.43 4.68 2.46
N PRO A 104 -25.74 4.98 2.61
CA PRO A 104 -26.70 4.91 1.51
C PRO A 104 -26.38 5.85 0.32
N ARG A 105 -25.50 6.84 0.55
CA ARG A 105 -25.08 7.77 -0.51
C ARG A 105 -23.94 7.23 -1.37
N GLN A 106 -23.34 6.11 -1.01
CA GLN A 106 -22.31 5.45 -1.80
C GLN A 106 -22.92 4.41 -2.74
N ASN A 107 -22.73 4.61 -4.05
CA ASN A 107 -23.20 3.66 -5.08
C ASN A 107 -22.28 2.43 -5.22
N THR A 108 -21.18 2.37 -4.47
CA THR A 108 -20.25 1.23 -4.54
C THR A 108 -20.45 0.31 -3.34
N PRO A 109 -20.54 -1.01 -3.56
CA PRO A 109 -20.66 -1.97 -2.47
C PRO A 109 -19.46 -1.86 -1.51
N ARG A 110 -19.71 -2.03 -0.20
CA ARG A 110 -18.66 -2.16 0.79
C ARG A 110 -17.79 -3.38 0.47
N HIS A 111 -16.54 -3.29 0.84
CA HIS A 111 -15.62 -4.41 0.62
C HIS A 111 -15.92 -5.54 1.61
N VAL A 112 -15.75 -6.78 1.16
CA VAL A 112 -15.77 -7.95 2.05
C VAL A 112 -14.33 -8.19 2.51
N LEU A 113 -14.11 -8.12 3.82
CA LEU A 113 -12.85 -8.50 4.47
C LEU A 113 -12.99 -9.94 4.95
N ILE A 114 -12.01 -10.75 4.61
CA ILE A 114 -11.93 -12.15 5.03
C ILE A 114 -10.61 -12.39 5.73
N ILE A 115 -10.68 -12.86 6.95
CA ILE A 115 -9.54 -13.26 7.77
C ILE A 115 -9.35 -14.76 7.61
N LEU A 116 -8.22 -15.17 7.07
CA LEU A 116 -7.89 -16.57 6.85
C LEU A 116 -7.10 -17.13 8.04
N THR A 117 -7.30 -18.38 8.38
CA THR A 117 -6.52 -19.05 9.45
C THR A 117 -5.05 -19.25 9.08
N LYS A 118 -4.75 -19.35 7.78
CA LYS A 118 -3.39 -19.63 7.28
C LYS A 118 -2.99 -18.64 6.20
N VAL A 119 -1.90 -17.93 6.40
CA VAL A 119 -1.29 -17.01 5.40
C VAL A 119 -1.00 -17.73 4.07
N LYS A 120 -0.64 -19.00 4.11
CA LYS A 120 -0.38 -19.82 2.92
C LYS A 120 -1.58 -19.85 1.97
N HIS A 121 -2.81 -19.94 2.48
CA HIS A 121 -4.02 -19.94 1.65
C HIS A 121 -4.20 -18.59 0.92
N LYS A 122 -3.95 -17.47 1.62
CA LYS A 122 -3.92 -16.15 1.00
C LYS A 122 -2.93 -16.08 -0.15
N GLU A 123 -1.68 -16.54 0.08
CA GLU A 123 -0.64 -16.50 -0.95
C GLU A 123 -1.00 -17.32 -2.18
N GLN A 124 -1.57 -18.51 -1.98
CA GLN A 124 -2.05 -19.37 -3.05
C GLN A 124 -3.17 -18.71 -3.86
N MET A 125 -4.15 -18.09 -3.18
CA MET A 125 -5.23 -17.37 -3.83
C MET A 125 -4.72 -16.15 -4.62
N LEU A 126 -3.82 -15.37 -4.05
CA LEU A 126 -3.22 -14.21 -4.73
C LEU A 126 -2.32 -14.62 -5.90
N LYS A 127 -1.68 -15.79 -5.83
CA LYS A 127 -0.92 -16.37 -6.94
C LYS A 127 -1.87 -16.78 -8.06
N ALA A 128 -2.90 -17.57 -7.77
CA ALA A 128 -3.90 -17.99 -8.76
C ALA A 128 -4.59 -16.79 -9.43
N LYS A 129 -4.91 -15.75 -8.66
CA LYS A 129 -5.44 -14.49 -9.20
C LYS A 129 -4.52 -13.84 -10.23
N ARG A 130 -3.17 -13.88 -10.03
CA ARG A 130 -2.23 -13.25 -10.97
C ARG A 130 -2.18 -13.94 -12.32
N GLU A 131 -2.51 -15.23 -12.35
CA GLU A 131 -2.55 -16.05 -13.56
C GLU A 131 -3.85 -15.82 -14.36
N LYS A 132 -4.89 -15.32 -13.69
CA LYS A 132 -6.21 -15.04 -14.29
C LYS A 132 -6.37 -13.55 -14.58
N LYS A 133 -6.77 -13.20 -15.81
CA LYS A 133 -6.93 -11.79 -16.22
C LYS A 133 -8.06 -11.09 -15.46
N GLN A 134 -9.15 -11.79 -15.21
CA GLN A 134 -10.34 -11.27 -14.57
C GLN A 134 -10.89 -12.29 -13.59
N ILE A 135 -11.32 -11.83 -12.43
CA ILE A 135 -12.02 -12.61 -11.41
C ILE A 135 -13.48 -12.18 -11.40
N THR A 136 -14.39 -13.14 -11.35
CA THR A 136 -15.82 -12.87 -11.33
C THR A 136 -16.50 -13.59 -10.16
N HIS A 137 -17.67 -13.09 -9.78
CA HIS A 137 -18.61 -13.76 -8.90
C HIS A 137 -19.99 -13.68 -9.54
N LYS A 138 -20.56 -14.82 -9.92
CA LYS A 138 -21.80 -14.90 -10.71
C LYS A 138 -21.75 -14.07 -12.00
N GLY A 139 -20.60 -14.09 -12.67
CA GLY A 139 -20.36 -13.30 -13.87
C GLY A 139 -20.08 -11.81 -13.65
N ILE A 140 -20.24 -11.28 -12.42
CA ILE A 140 -19.94 -9.88 -12.10
C ILE A 140 -18.43 -9.75 -11.82
N PRO A 141 -17.73 -8.79 -12.46
CA PRO A 141 -16.33 -8.54 -12.21
C PRO A 141 -16.07 -8.11 -10.75
N ILE A 142 -15.18 -8.84 -10.08
CA ILE A 142 -14.75 -8.53 -8.72
C ILE A 142 -13.23 -8.41 -8.66
N ARG A 143 -12.70 -7.87 -7.57
CA ARG A 143 -11.28 -7.74 -7.35
C ARG A 143 -10.87 -8.27 -5.97
N ILE A 144 -9.98 -9.25 -5.95
CA ILE A 144 -9.36 -9.75 -4.72
C ILE A 144 -8.03 -9.01 -4.52
N THR A 145 -7.77 -8.52 -3.32
CA THR A 145 -6.53 -7.79 -2.98
C THR A 145 -6.06 -8.12 -1.57
N VAL A 146 -4.82 -7.79 -1.26
CA VAL A 146 -4.32 -7.83 0.11
C VAL A 146 -4.98 -6.73 0.94
N ASP A 147 -5.16 -6.98 2.22
CA ASP A 147 -5.50 -5.94 3.18
C ASP A 147 -4.20 -5.41 3.79
N LEU A 148 -4.00 -4.10 3.71
CA LEU A 148 -2.79 -3.40 4.16
C LEU A 148 -3.18 -2.21 5.03
N SER A 149 -2.25 -1.70 5.82
CA SER A 149 -2.42 -0.44 6.53
C SER A 149 -2.69 0.72 5.55
N ILE A 150 -3.29 1.79 6.06
CA ILE A 150 -3.60 2.98 5.24
C ILE A 150 -2.30 3.60 4.74
N GLU A 151 -1.30 3.66 5.59
CA GLU A 151 0.04 4.19 5.31
C GLU A 151 0.71 3.39 4.19
N THR A 152 0.74 2.07 4.30
CA THR A 152 1.30 1.22 3.23
C THR A 152 0.53 1.33 1.91
N LEU A 153 -0.80 1.50 1.97
CA LEU A 153 -1.60 1.76 0.76
C LEU A 153 -1.29 3.12 0.15
N GLN A 154 -1.08 4.14 0.97
CA GLN A 154 -0.72 5.49 0.54
C GLN A 154 0.64 5.48 -0.15
N ASP A 155 1.66 4.94 0.50
CA ASP A 155 3.01 4.79 -0.05
C ASP A 155 2.99 4.05 -1.40
N ARG A 156 2.16 3.00 -1.54
CA ARG A 156 2.00 2.27 -2.80
C ARG A 156 1.31 3.07 -3.90
N ARG A 157 0.37 3.96 -3.53
CA ARG A 157 -0.28 4.84 -4.50
C ARG A 157 0.69 5.84 -5.11
N GLU A 158 1.65 6.31 -4.33
CA GLU A 158 2.67 7.23 -4.80
C GLU A 158 3.54 6.67 -5.94
N TRP A 159 3.64 5.35 -6.05
CA TRP A 159 4.34 4.68 -7.14
C TRP A 159 3.52 4.50 -8.42
N GLN A 160 2.22 4.83 -8.42
CA GLN A 160 1.33 4.45 -9.54
C GLN A 160 1.74 5.06 -10.88
N ASP A 161 2.08 6.34 -10.90
CA ASP A 161 2.48 7.02 -12.14
C ASP A 161 3.80 6.45 -12.68
N ILE A 162 4.78 6.27 -11.78
CA ILE A 162 6.07 5.67 -12.13
C ILE A 162 5.89 4.24 -12.63
N LEU A 163 5.01 3.45 -12.00
CA LEU A 163 4.69 2.09 -12.44
C LEU A 163 4.10 2.05 -13.85
N LYS A 164 3.24 3.03 -14.19
CA LYS A 164 2.63 3.14 -15.51
C LYS A 164 3.71 3.34 -16.56
N VAL A 165 4.56 4.35 -16.38
CA VAL A 165 5.66 4.66 -17.30
C VAL A 165 6.65 3.50 -17.45
N MET A 166 7.03 2.88 -16.34
CA MET A 166 7.93 1.72 -16.39
C MET A 166 7.32 0.52 -17.14
N LYS A 167 6.00 0.29 -17.04
CA LYS A 167 5.30 -0.77 -17.77
C LYS A 167 5.27 -0.47 -19.27
N GLU A 168 5.00 0.76 -19.65
CA GLU A 168 5.02 1.22 -21.05
C GLU A 168 6.40 1.02 -21.68
N ASN A 169 7.46 1.13 -20.88
CA ASN A 169 8.84 0.88 -21.30
C ASN A 169 9.33 -0.58 -21.07
N ASN A 170 8.42 -1.53 -20.86
CA ASN A 170 8.71 -2.96 -20.70
C ASN A 170 9.67 -3.35 -19.55
N LEU A 171 9.82 -2.51 -18.52
CA LEU A 171 10.70 -2.78 -17.37
C LEU A 171 10.12 -3.80 -16.38
N GLN A 172 8.88 -4.24 -16.58
CA GLN A 172 8.17 -5.18 -15.70
C GLN A 172 8.25 -4.82 -14.19
N PRO A 173 7.90 -3.59 -13.80
CA PRO A 173 8.03 -3.16 -12.42
C PRO A 173 7.05 -3.90 -11.50
N ARG A 174 7.46 -4.07 -10.23
CA ARG A 174 6.64 -4.67 -9.18
C ARG A 174 6.77 -3.84 -7.90
N VAL A 175 5.66 -3.63 -7.22
CA VAL A 175 5.69 -3.08 -5.85
C VAL A 175 5.68 -4.24 -4.87
N ARG A 176 6.76 -4.37 -4.10
CA ARG A 176 6.91 -5.34 -3.01
C ARG A 176 6.54 -4.70 -1.68
N TYR A 177 6.29 -5.52 -0.70
CA TYR A 177 6.02 -5.07 0.67
C TYR A 177 7.25 -4.35 1.29
N PRO A 178 7.01 -3.26 2.05
CA PRO A 178 5.73 -2.56 2.23
C PRO A 178 5.32 -1.76 0.98
N ALA A 179 6.15 -0.90 0.43
CA ALA A 179 5.92 -0.07 -0.75
C ALA A 179 7.22 0.13 -1.55
N ARG A 180 7.97 -0.94 -1.75
CA ARG A 180 9.24 -0.93 -2.44
C ARG A 180 9.04 -1.24 -3.92
N ILE A 181 9.38 -0.30 -4.81
CA ILE A 181 9.41 -0.58 -6.24
C ILE A 181 10.62 -1.44 -6.61
N SER A 182 10.44 -2.41 -7.47
CA SER A 182 11.53 -3.24 -8.00
C SER A 182 11.30 -3.52 -9.47
N PHE A 183 12.36 -3.53 -10.26
CA PHE A 183 12.34 -3.85 -11.68
C PHE A 183 13.65 -4.47 -12.12
N LYS A 184 13.66 -5.12 -13.30
CA LYS A 184 14.86 -5.71 -13.88
C LYS A 184 15.57 -4.67 -14.74
N TYR A 185 16.84 -4.43 -14.48
CA TYR A 185 17.69 -3.53 -15.24
C TYR A 185 19.06 -4.19 -15.47
N GLU A 186 19.52 -4.27 -16.72
CA GLU A 186 20.78 -4.92 -17.11
C GLU A 186 20.95 -6.33 -16.51
N GLY A 187 19.86 -7.11 -16.46
CA GLY A 187 19.87 -8.49 -15.94
C GLY A 187 19.67 -8.58 -14.41
N GLU A 188 19.86 -7.52 -13.66
CA GLU A 188 19.74 -7.48 -12.20
C GLU A 188 18.41 -6.88 -11.73
N ILE A 189 17.95 -7.33 -10.55
CA ILE A 189 16.78 -6.73 -9.90
C ILE A 189 17.23 -5.55 -9.04
N LYS A 190 16.85 -4.35 -9.45
CA LYS A 190 17.04 -3.13 -8.65
C LYS A 190 15.78 -2.85 -7.84
N SER A 191 15.93 -2.36 -6.59
CA SER A 191 14.84 -2.09 -5.68
C SER A 191 15.04 -0.76 -4.96
N PHE A 192 13.97 0.05 -4.86
CA PHE A 192 13.99 1.38 -4.28
C PHE A 192 12.85 1.55 -3.28
N THR A 193 13.13 2.14 -2.13
CA THR A 193 12.18 2.39 -1.04
C THR A 193 11.48 3.73 -1.18
N ASP A 194 12.11 4.69 -1.85
CA ASP A 194 11.62 6.05 -2.03
C ASP A 194 12.00 6.59 -3.41
N LYS A 195 11.29 7.64 -3.81
CA LYS A 195 11.46 8.28 -5.12
C LYS A 195 12.82 8.95 -5.27
N GLN A 196 13.42 9.45 -4.18
CA GLN A 196 14.70 10.12 -4.21
C GLN A 196 15.82 9.16 -4.61
N LYS A 197 15.87 7.96 -4.00
CA LYS A 197 16.84 6.92 -4.37
C LYS A 197 16.67 6.44 -5.81
N LEU A 198 15.42 6.37 -6.28
CA LEU A 198 15.15 6.07 -7.68
C LEU A 198 15.65 7.18 -8.60
N ARG A 199 15.46 8.45 -8.22
CA ARG A 199 15.98 9.62 -8.94
C ARG A 199 17.50 9.59 -9.02
N GLU A 200 18.19 9.40 -7.91
CA GLU A 200 19.65 9.29 -7.85
C GLU A 200 20.17 8.18 -8.77
N PHE A 201 19.51 7.03 -8.77
CA PHE A 201 19.84 5.95 -9.69
C PHE A 201 19.61 6.35 -11.14
N SER A 202 18.49 7.02 -11.45
CA SER A 202 18.16 7.43 -12.83
C SER A 202 19.13 8.47 -13.38
N THR A 203 19.64 9.39 -12.55
CA THR A 203 20.61 10.39 -13.00
C THR A 203 21.96 9.77 -13.40
N THR A 204 22.32 8.61 -12.83
CA THR A 204 23.57 7.92 -13.16
C THR A 204 23.47 7.03 -14.41
N LYS A 205 22.28 6.82 -14.95
CA LYS A 205 22.01 5.88 -16.05
C LYS A 205 21.15 6.52 -17.14
N PRO A 206 21.59 6.56 -18.41
CA PRO A 206 20.90 7.31 -19.47
C PRO A 206 19.49 6.79 -19.79
N ALA A 207 19.28 5.48 -19.79
CA ALA A 207 17.98 4.90 -20.13
C ALA A 207 16.89 5.19 -19.06
N PRO A 208 17.09 4.93 -17.75
CA PRO A 208 16.13 5.36 -16.74
C PRO A 208 15.94 6.88 -16.65
N GLN A 209 16.98 7.67 -16.90
CA GLN A 209 16.90 9.12 -16.91
C GLN A 209 15.91 9.63 -17.93
N GLN A 210 15.97 9.14 -19.16
CA GLN A 210 15.11 9.56 -20.24
C GLN A 210 13.64 9.15 -20.01
N MET A 211 13.41 7.95 -19.44
CA MET A 211 12.08 7.42 -19.15
C MET A 211 11.37 8.10 -17.98
N LEU A 212 12.13 8.52 -16.96
CA LEU A 212 11.58 9.01 -15.69
C LEU A 212 11.71 10.52 -15.52
N LYS A 213 12.17 11.25 -16.56
CA LYS A 213 12.44 12.69 -16.52
C LYS A 213 11.27 13.52 -16.03
N ASP A 214 10.04 13.15 -16.40
CA ASP A 214 8.84 13.91 -16.08
C ASP A 214 8.21 13.53 -14.71
N PHE A 215 8.74 12.49 -14.04
CA PHE A 215 8.17 11.92 -12.81
C PHE A 215 9.10 11.97 -11.60
N LEU A 216 10.34 12.33 -11.82
CA LEU A 216 11.40 12.45 -10.83
C LEU A 216 12.04 13.83 -10.85
#